data_394b88250a50758a3ad13c7ead18d9fb
#
_entry.id   394b88250a50758a3ad13c7ead18d9fb
#
_cell.length_a   1.000
_cell.length_b   1.000
_cell.length_c   1.000
_cell.angle_alpha   90.00
_cell.angle_beta   90.00
_cell.angle_gamma   90.00
#
_symmetry.space_group_name_H-M   'P 1'
#
loop_
_entity.id
_entity.type
_entity.pdbx_description
1 polymer ?
#
loop_
_entity_poly.entity_id
_entity_poly.type
_entity_poly.pdbx_seq_one_letter_code
_entity_poly.pdbx_strand_id
1 'polypeptide(L)' 'MKEYKLVLLNQEVHLSRKKDLADAENIINKLSHEGWELQQIFTPNDGMGSIMGVFYREF' A
#
# COMPACT_ATOMS: atom_id res chain seq x y z
N MET A 1 -19.90 3.21 -10.09
CA MET A 1 -18.59 3.68 -10.57
C MET A 1 -17.50 3.28 -9.58
N LYS A 2 -16.29 3.07 -10.07
CA LYS A 2 -15.16 2.74 -9.22
C LYS A 2 -14.20 3.91 -9.13
N GLU A 3 -13.67 4.11 -7.96
CA GLU A 3 -12.62 5.11 -7.72
C GLU A 3 -11.34 4.37 -7.33
N TYR A 4 -10.22 4.77 -7.90
CA TYR A 4 -8.93 4.12 -7.67
C TYR A 4 -7.98 5.06 -6.94
N LYS A 5 -7.08 4.47 -6.16
CA LYS A 5 -6.12 5.22 -5.37
C LYS A 5 -4.79 4.46 -5.34
N LEU A 6 -3.72 5.18 -5.61
CA LEU A 6 -2.36 4.65 -5.47
C LEU A 6 -1.79 5.12 -4.14
N VAL A 7 -1.26 4.21 -3.36
CA VAL A 7 -0.76 4.51 -2.02
C VAL A 7 0.62 3.91 -1.84
N LEU A 8 1.55 4.72 -1.34
CA LEU A 8 2.85 4.21 -0.91
C LEU A 8 2.67 3.51 0.42
N LEU A 9 2.96 2.22 0.46
CA LEU A 9 2.69 1.38 1.63
C LEU A 9 3.81 1.41 2.67
N ASN A 10 5.03 1.71 2.26
CA ASN A 10 6.14 1.90 3.20
C ASN A 10 6.62 3.34 3.12
N GLN A 11 6.22 4.15 4.09
CA GLN A 11 6.55 5.58 4.08
C GLN A 11 8.02 5.85 4.34
N GLU A 12 8.70 4.91 4.98
CA GLU A 12 10.13 4.97 5.22
C GLU A 12 10.77 3.67 4.79
N VAL A 13 11.97 3.76 4.22
CA VAL A 13 12.73 2.56 3.89
C VAL A 13 13.47 2.13 5.15
N HIS A 14 13.14 0.96 5.66
CA HIS A 14 13.78 0.39 6.84
C HIS A 14 14.88 -0.56 6.43
N LEU A 15 15.87 -0.75 7.30
CA LEU A 15 16.89 -1.77 7.08
C LEU A 15 16.29 -3.17 7.17
N SER A 16 15.21 -3.32 7.89
CA SER A 16 14.50 -4.58 8.05
C SER A 16 13.30 -4.66 7.12
N ARG A 17 13.30 -5.63 6.23
CA ARG A 17 12.15 -5.90 5.35
C ARG A 17 10.89 -6.21 6.15
N LYS A 18 11.05 -6.81 7.31
CA LYS A 18 9.95 -7.15 8.19
C LYS A 18 9.20 -5.91 8.67
N LYS A 19 9.93 -4.83 8.94
CA LYS A 19 9.30 -3.56 9.35
C LYS A 19 8.54 -2.93 8.18
N ASP A 20 9.09 -3.02 6.98
CA ASP A 20 8.41 -2.52 5.78
C ASP A 20 7.09 -3.23 5.58
N LEU A 21 7.06 -4.54 5.77
CA LEU A 21 5.84 -5.33 5.63
C LEU A 21 4.83 -4.99 6.72
N ALA A 22 5.28 -4.75 7.94
CA ALA A 22 4.38 -4.35 9.03
C ALA A 22 3.75 -2.99 8.74
N ASP A 23 4.52 -2.04 8.23
CA ASP A 23 3.98 -0.73 7.83
C ASP A 23 2.95 -0.89 6.72
N ALA A 24 3.23 -1.74 5.73
CA ALA A 24 2.31 -1.98 4.62
C ALA A 24 0.99 -2.55 5.14
N GLU A 25 1.05 -3.54 6.03
CA GLU A 25 -0.16 -4.13 6.61
C GLU A 25 -0.99 -3.11 7.37
N ASN A 26 -0.34 -2.24 8.14
CA ASN A 26 -1.04 -1.21 8.91
C ASN A 26 -1.80 -0.25 7.98
N ILE A 27 -1.18 0.15 6.88
CA ILE A 27 -1.80 1.06 5.92
C ILE A 27 -2.96 0.35 5.20
N ILE A 28 -2.77 -0.90 4.80
CA ILE A 28 -3.83 -1.68 4.15
C ILE A 28 -5.04 -1.80 5.06
N ASN A 29 -4.81 -2.12 6.33
CA ASN A 29 -5.89 -2.28 7.29
C ASN A 29 -6.61 -0.95 7.54
N LYS A 30 -5.88 0.15 7.64
CA LYS A 30 -6.47 1.47 7.81
C LYS A 30 -7.39 1.81 6.63
N LEU A 31 -6.91 1.59 5.42
CA LEU A 31 -7.69 1.90 4.22
C LEU A 31 -8.91 0.98 4.11
N SER A 32 -8.77 -0.27 4.51
CA SER A 32 -9.89 -1.20 4.53
C SER A 32 -11.01 -0.70 5.44
N HIS A 33 -10.66 -0.14 6.61
CA HIS A 33 -11.64 0.44 7.52
C HIS A 33 -12.33 1.66 6.92
N GLU A 34 -11.69 2.32 5.96
CA GLU A 34 -12.25 3.48 5.27
C GLU A 34 -13.06 3.10 4.03
N GLY A 35 -13.22 1.81 3.77
CA GLY A 35 -14.02 1.33 2.65
C GLY A 35 -13.23 1.05 1.38
N TRP A 36 -11.91 1.13 1.43
CA TRP A 36 -11.06 0.84 0.29
C TRP A 36 -10.71 -0.65 0.25
N GLU A 37 -10.67 -1.23 -0.95
CA GLU A 37 -10.24 -2.61 -1.14
C GLU A 37 -8.91 -2.64 -1.88
N LEU A 38 -8.01 -3.50 -1.43
CA LEU A 38 -6.72 -3.68 -2.07
C LEU A 38 -6.91 -4.50 -3.33
N GLN A 39 -6.48 -3.96 -4.47
CA GLN A 39 -6.53 -4.67 -5.73
C GLN A 39 -5.21 -5.33 -6.07
N GLN A 40 -4.10 -4.63 -5.83
CA GLN A 40 -2.79 -5.08 -6.26
C GLN A 40 -1.70 -4.43 -5.43
N ILE A 41 -0.64 -5.18 -5.18
CA ILE A 41 0.60 -4.65 -4.58
C ILE A 41 1.71 -4.84 -5.61
N PHE A 42 2.55 -3.83 -5.77
CA PHE A 42 3.71 -3.95 -6.64
C PHE A 42 4.88 -3.16 -6.06
N THR A 43 6.08 -3.53 -6.48
CA THR A 43 7.30 -2.87 -6.06
C THR A 43 7.93 -2.22 -7.28
N PRO A 44 7.85 -0.88 -7.40
CA PRO A 44 8.48 -0.20 -8.53
C PRO A 44 9.97 -0.46 -8.55
N ASN A 45 10.52 -0.56 -9.75
CA ASN A 45 11.96 -0.79 -9.91
C ASN A 45 12.70 0.55 -9.87
N ASP A 46 12.61 1.23 -8.74
CA ASP A 46 13.21 2.55 -8.55
C ASP A 46 14.50 2.52 -7.72
N GLY A 47 14.90 1.32 -7.25
CA GLY A 47 16.06 1.17 -6.42
C GLY A 47 15.90 1.65 -4.99
N MET A 48 14.69 2.09 -4.61
CA MET A 48 14.42 2.68 -3.30
C MET A 48 13.71 1.74 -2.33
N GLY A 49 13.33 0.54 -2.80
CA GLY A 49 12.61 -0.42 -1.97
C GLY A 49 11.16 -0.04 -1.71
N SER A 50 10.58 0.79 -2.54
CA SER A 50 9.19 1.23 -2.38
C SER A 50 8.21 0.08 -2.58
N ILE A 51 7.13 0.09 -1.80
CA ILE A 51 6.02 -0.84 -1.93
C ILE A 51 4.76 -0.01 -2.20
N MET A 52 4.13 -0.26 -3.33
CA MET A 52 2.95 0.48 -3.74
C MET A 52 1.73 -0.41 -3.73
N GLY A 53 0.59 0.15 -3.35
CA GLY A 53 -0.68 -0.55 -3.41
C GLY A 53 -1.68 0.19 -4.28
N VAL A 54 -2.47 -0.56 -5.02
CA VAL A 54 -3.59 -0.03 -5.78
C VAL A 54 -4.86 -0.41 -5.05
N PHE A 55 -5.63 0.59 -4.67
CA PHE A 55 -6.88 0.39 -3.95
C PHE A 55 -8.04 0.90 -4.79
N TYR A 56 -9.22 0.36 -4.55
CA TYR A 56 -10.43 0.85 -5.18
C TYR A 56 -11.60 0.82 -4.22
N ARG A 57 -12.62 1.58 -4.55
CA ARG A 57 -13.90 1.50 -3.88
C ARG A 57 -15.00 1.84 -4.88
N GLU A 58 -16.20 1.36 -4.62
CA GLU A 58 -17.35 1.68 -5.44
C GLU A 58 -18.19 2.76 -4.78
N PHE A 59 -18.80 3.58 -5.61
CA PHE A 59 -19.70 4.65 -5.14
C PHE A 59 -20.80 4.94 -6.16
#